data_7ac1d1a7f10329610aa0cad9a15d7b69
#
_entry.id   7ac1d1a7f10329610aa0cad9a15d7b69
#
_cell.length_a   1.000
_cell.length_b   1.000
_cell.length_c   1.000
_cell.angle_alpha   90.00
_cell.angle_beta   90.00
_cell.angle_gamma   90.00
#
_symmetry.space_group_name_H-M   'P 1'
#
loop_
_entity.id
_entity.type
_entity.pdbx_description
1 polymer ?
#
loop_
_entity_poly.entity_id
_entity_poly.type
_entity_poly.pdbx_seq_one_letter_code
_entity_poly.pdbx_strand_id
1 'polypeptide(L)'
;MVESILEFLEPKPIRMILRLVVLGFVSMVASLSIQPENSASPGSNVDELYRANGLMLQGGVRYSGVSRENYSDGSLQSETFWENGKREGLFSSWYENGQLKEKRYYRGNRKEGEHLGWYENGELRFQFNFLNGNYHGSCSQWYSDGSRYSLFHYENGEEVGSQQMWEANGRVRANYIVKNGRRYGIIGSKRCVTISE
;
A
#
# COMPACT_ATOMS: atom_id res chain seq x y z
N MET A 1 -15.52 53.34 14.51
CA MET A 1 -16.20 52.21 15.15
C MET A 1 -16.27 51.08 14.13
N VAL A 2 -15.12 50.69 13.53
CA VAL A 2 -14.95 49.56 12.59
C VAL A 2 -13.51 49.09 12.67
N GLU A 3 -13.04 48.76 13.87
CA GLU A 3 -11.68 48.25 14.10
C GLU A 3 -11.65 47.18 15.18
N SER A 4 -12.50 46.16 15.10
CA SER A 4 -12.46 45.08 16.11
C SER A 4 -12.97 43.72 15.66
N ILE A 5 -12.87 43.38 14.38
CA ILE A 5 -13.30 42.02 13.86
C ILE A 5 -12.21 41.37 12.99
N LEU A 6 -10.96 41.71 13.12
CA LEU A 6 -9.86 41.10 12.31
C LEU A 6 -8.79 40.37 13.14
N GLU A 7 -9.13 39.96 14.36
CA GLU A 7 -8.15 39.34 15.29
C GLU A 7 -8.41 37.87 15.61
N PHE A 8 -9.16 37.11 14.76
CA PHE A 8 -9.52 35.72 15.08
C PHE A 8 -9.19 34.67 14.03
N LEU A 9 -8.30 34.95 13.08
CA LEU A 9 -7.90 33.95 12.06
C LEU A 9 -6.40 33.95 11.78
N GLU A 10 -5.55 33.94 12.79
CA GLU A 10 -4.16 33.55 12.62
C GLU A 10 -3.92 32.11 13.09
N PRO A 11 -3.49 31.17 12.24
CA PRO A 11 -3.06 29.86 12.68
C PRO A 11 -1.75 30.01 13.45
N LYS A 12 -1.74 29.56 14.69
CA LYS A 12 -0.55 29.52 15.55
C LYS A 12 0.61 28.86 14.81
N PRO A 13 1.78 29.49 14.73
CA PRO A 13 2.93 28.88 14.10
C PRO A 13 3.41 27.69 14.94
N ILE A 14 3.54 26.53 14.30
CA ILE A 14 4.33 25.40 14.79
C ILE A 14 5.79 25.85 14.72
N ARG A 15 6.20 26.60 15.72
CA ARG A 15 7.59 26.98 15.96
C ARG A 15 8.14 26.12 17.09
N MET A 16 9.32 25.56 16.78
CA MET A 16 10.29 25.05 17.73
C MET A 16 10.07 23.65 18.30
N ILE A 17 10.44 22.62 17.55
CA ILE A 17 11.35 21.61 18.07
C ILE A 17 12.39 21.30 16.98
N LEU A 18 13.22 22.28 16.64
CA LEU A 18 14.41 22.06 15.83
C LEU A 18 15.54 23.03 16.24
N ARG A 19 15.88 23.02 17.53
CA ARG A 19 17.13 23.58 18.05
C ARG A 19 17.26 23.10 19.49
N LEU A 20 18.02 22.05 19.72
CA LEU A 20 18.77 21.73 20.95
C LEU A 20 19.20 20.26 20.98
N VAL A 21 19.93 19.79 19.96
CA VAL A 21 20.84 18.65 20.10
C VAL A 21 22.05 18.89 19.20
N VAL A 22 22.74 20.02 19.43
CA VAL A 22 24.14 20.16 19.05
C VAL A 22 24.76 21.01 20.12
N LEU A 23 25.25 20.39 21.16
CA LEU A 23 26.37 20.82 22.01
C LEU A 23 26.38 19.97 23.29
N GLY A 24 27.35 19.12 23.36
CA GLY A 24 27.79 18.57 24.65
C GLY A 24 27.60 17.08 24.85
N PHE A 25 28.44 16.25 24.25
CA PHE A 25 29.01 15.07 24.89
C PHE A 25 30.30 14.68 24.19
N VAL A 26 31.36 15.43 24.49
CA VAL A 26 32.71 14.90 24.44
C VAL A 26 33.06 14.56 25.86
N SER A 27 33.02 13.28 26.21
CA SER A 27 33.97 12.74 27.19
C SER A 27 33.78 11.21 27.36
N MET A 28 34.86 10.55 27.10
CA MET A 28 35.34 9.38 27.81
C MET A 28 34.63 8.07 27.57
N VAL A 29 35.03 7.40 26.50
CA VAL A 29 34.77 5.99 26.24
C VAL A 29 35.83 5.16 26.93
N ALA A 30 35.44 4.45 27.96
CA ALA A 30 36.16 3.26 28.39
C ALA A 30 35.82 2.13 27.41
N SER A 31 36.81 1.70 26.65
CA SER A 31 36.73 0.59 25.71
C SER A 31 36.44 -0.72 26.44
N LEU A 32 35.19 -1.20 26.33
CA LEU A 32 34.90 -2.61 26.59
C LEU A 32 34.61 -3.23 25.21
N SER A 33 35.59 -3.84 24.62
CA SER A 33 35.49 -4.63 23.39
C SER A 33 34.73 -5.92 23.68
N ILE A 34 33.39 -5.86 23.52
CA ILE A 34 32.59 -7.08 23.33
C ILE A 34 32.61 -7.32 21.83
N GLN A 35 33.40 -8.29 21.42
CA GLN A 35 33.37 -8.83 20.08
C GLN A 35 32.09 -9.66 19.94
N PRO A 36 31.15 -9.33 19.03
CA PRO A 36 30.14 -10.30 18.65
C PRO A 36 30.79 -11.42 17.87
N GLU A 37 30.60 -12.64 18.33
CA GLU A 37 31.04 -13.83 17.59
C GLU A 37 30.33 -13.85 16.25
N ASN A 38 31.12 -13.66 15.22
CA ASN A 38 30.74 -13.52 13.83
C ASN A 38 30.59 -14.93 13.22
N SER A 39 29.39 -15.50 13.26
CA SER A 39 29.06 -16.63 12.38
C SER A 39 28.37 -16.10 11.12
N ALA A 40 29.02 -15.17 10.41
CA ALA A 40 28.61 -14.79 9.08
C ALA A 40 29.11 -15.82 8.09
N SER A 41 28.22 -16.50 7.38
CA SER A 41 28.58 -17.30 6.20
C SER A 41 29.30 -16.39 5.18
N PRO A 42 30.40 -16.85 4.56
CA PRO A 42 31.18 -16.03 3.64
C PRO A 42 30.39 -15.83 2.35
N GLY A 43 30.00 -14.58 2.06
CA GLY A 43 29.50 -14.21 0.74
C GLY A 43 28.34 -13.20 0.65
N SER A 44 27.78 -12.72 1.77
CA SER A 44 26.75 -11.68 1.68
C SER A 44 27.37 -10.29 1.76
N ASN A 45 27.20 -9.47 0.71
CA ASN A 45 27.46 -8.03 0.79
C ASN A 45 26.68 -7.47 1.98
N VAL A 46 27.39 -6.94 2.98
CA VAL A 46 26.79 -6.38 4.22
C VAL A 46 25.82 -5.23 3.94
N ASP A 47 25.86 -4.67 2.75
CA ASP A 47 25.00 -3.56 2.33
C ASP A 47 23.74 -3.99 1.55
N GLU A 48 23.60 -5.26 1.22
CA GLU A 48 22.46 -5.76 0.45
C GLU A 48 21.20 -5.87 1.30
N LEU A 49 20.09 -5.36 0.76
CA LEU A 49 18.77 -5.52 1.35
C LEU A 49 18.21 -6.90 1.04
N TYR A 50 17.77 -7.62 2.05
CA TYR A 50 17.15 -8.93 1.88
C TYR A 50 15.97 -9.14 2.81
N ARG A 51 15.09 -10.09 2.46
CA ARG A 51 13.92 -10.43 3.27
C ARG A 51 14.16 -11.72 4.05
N ALA A 52 13.90 -11.67 5.36
CA ALA A 52 13.85 -12.84 6.22
C ALA A 52 12.70 -12.71 7.23
N ASN A 53 11.93 -13.79 7.41
CA ASN A 53 10.80 -13.85 8.36
C ASN A 53 9.79 -12.69 8.21
N GLY A 54 9.53 -12.27 6.96
CA GLY A 54 8.61 -11.17 6.67
C GLY A 54 9.13 -9.77 6.97
N LEU A 55 10.41 -9.65 7.32
CA LEU A 55 11.09 -8.37 7.58
C LEU A 55 12.11 -8.06 6.48
N MET A 56 12.33 -6.78 6.21
CA MET A 56 13.44 -6.28 5.41
C MET A 56 14.64 -6.05 6.32
N LEU A 57 15.78 -6.59 5.94
CA LEU A 57 17.03 -6.53 6.70
C LEU A 57 18.13 -5.95 5.81
N GLN A 58 19.12 -5.32 6.46
CA GLN A 58 20.38 -4.87 5.90
C GLN A 58 21.49 -5.26 6.89
N GLY A 59 22.48 -6.04 6.45
CA GLY A 59 23.54 -6.50 7.35
C GLY A 59 23.03 -7.27 8.58
N GLY A 60 21.90 -7.98 8.48
CA GLY A 60 21.28 -8.69 9.61
C GLY A 60 20.42 -7.82 10.54
N VAL A 61 20.40 -6.50 10.35
CA VAL A 61 19.63 -5.54 11.16
C VAL A 61 18.33 -5.17 10.44
N ARG A 62 17.27 -4.88 11.19
CA ARG A 62 16.00 -4.41 10.62
C ARG A 62 16.21 -3.09 9.91
N TYR A 63 15.85 -3.06 8.63
CA TYR A 63 16.02 -1.89 7.79
C TYR A 63 14.92 -0.84 8.05
N SER A 64 15.33 0.42 8.09
CA SER A 64 14.44 1.58 8.04
C SER A 64 14.95 2.53 6.96
N GLY A 65 14.09 2.87 6.01
CA GLY A 65 14.47 3.70 4.86
C GLY A 65 13.62 3.40 3.65
N VAL A 66 14.14 3.73 2.48
CA VAL A 66 13.48 3.54 1.18
C VAL A 66 14.27 2.53 0.36
N SER A 67 13.60 1.45 -0.07
CA SER A 67 14.16 0.56 -1.10
C SER A 67 13.61 0.90 -2.47
N ARG A 68 14.47 0.83 -3.48
CA ARG A 68 14.12 1.02 -4.89
C ARG A 68 14.51 -0.21 -5.69
N GLU A 69 13.64 -0.63 -6.58
CA GLU A 69 13.92 -1.64 -7.58
C GLU A 69 13.85 -0.96 -8.95
N ASN A 70 14.79 -1.29 -9.83
CA ASN A 70 14.86 -0.73 -11.17
C ASN A 70 14.66 -1.83 -12.21
N TYR A 71 14.16 -1.45 -13.36
CA TYR A 71 14.18 -2.24 -14.58
C TYR A 71 15.61 -2.41 -15.12
N SER A 72 15.79 -3.28 -16.10
CA SER A 72 17.10 -3.55 -16.70
C SER A 72 17.70 -2.34 -17.42
N ASP A 73 16.88 -1.39 -17.87
CA ASP A 73 17.29 -0.12 -18.47
C ASP A 73 17.66 0.95 -17.44
N GLY A 74 17.51 0.66 -16.13
CA GLY A 74 17.79 1.58 -15.03
C GLY A 74 16.59 2.45 -14.62
N SER A 75 15.47 2.43 -15.34
CA SER A 75 14.27 3.16 -14.96
C SER A 75 13.65 2.59 -13.68
N LEU A 76 12.97 3.43 -12.89
CA LEU A 76 12.40 3.04 -11.61
C LEU A 76 11.19 2.10 -11.79
N GLN A 77 11.28 0.89 -11.22
CA GLN A 77 10.21 -0.10 -11.21
C GLN A 77 9.34 -0.01 -9.97
N SER A 78 9.96 0.11 -8.78
CA SER A 78 9.22 0.22 -7.53
C SER A 78 9.97 1.01 -6.46
N GLU A 79 9.21 1.61 -5.54
CA GLU A 79 9.70 2.28 -4.34
C GLU A 79 8.87 1.83 -3.14
N THR A 80 9.54 1.46 -2.05
CA THR A 80 8.89 0.99 -0.82
C THR A 80 9.52 1.67 0.39
N PHE A 81 8.70 2.20 1.28
CA PHE A 81 9.11 2.72 2.58
C PHE A 81 9.07 1.62 3.64
N TRP A 82 10.09 1.60 4.49
CA TRP A 82 10.29 0.61 5.54
C TRP A 82 10.57 1.27 6.88
N GLU A 83 9.99 0.72 7.94
CA GLU A 83 10.29 1.08 9.32
C GLU A 83 10.46 -0.19 10.14
N ASN A 84 11.61 -0.33 10.81
CA ASN A 84 11.95 -1.53 11.60
C ASN A 84 11.74 -2.86 10.84
N GLY A 85 12.09 -2.88 9.55
CA GLY A 85 11.96 -4.05 8.67
C GLY A 85 10.55 -4.30 8.15
N LYS A 86 9.56 -3.46 8.49
CA LYS A 86 8.18 -3.58 8.02
C LYS A 86 7.86 -2.50 6.98
N ARG A 87 7.01 -2.83 6.02
CA ARG A 87 6.44 -1.81 5.12
C ARG A 87 5.65 -0.81 5.94
N GLU A 88 5.99 0.47 5.77
CA GLU A 88 5.34 1.59 6.42
C GLU A 88 5.16 2.72 5.42
N GLY A 89 3.97 3.35 5.37
CA GLY A 89 3.70 4.42 4.42
C GLY A 89 3.44 3.94 2.99
N LEU A 90 3.88 4.73 2.03
CA LEU A 90 3.55 4.57 0.61
C LEU A 90 4.44 3.52 -0.07
N PHE A 91 3.82 2.66 -0.86
CA PHE A 91 4.43 1.87 -1.91
C PHE A 91 3.98 2.41 -3.26
N SER A 92 4.89 2.62 -4.19
CA SER A 92 4.59 2.96 -5.58
C SER A 92 5.34 2.04 -6.53
N SER A 93 4.71 1.71 -7.67
CA SER A 93 5.38 1.01 -8.75
C SER A 93 4.98 1.61 -10.10
N TRP A 94 5.84 1.46 -11.07
CA TRP A 94 5.69 2.02 -12.41
C TRP A 94 5.84 0.94 -13.48
N TYR A 95 5.31 1.16 -14.64
CA TYR A 95 5.59 0.41 -15.86
C TYR A 95 6.92 0.85 -16.47
N GLU A 96 7.48 0.06 -17.39
CA GLU A 96 8.73 0.42 -18.09
C GLU A 96 8.62 1.73 -18.87
N ASN A 97 7.41 2.10 -19.34
CA ASN A 97 7.15 3.39 -19.98
C ASN A 97 7.09 4.58 -19.01
N GLY A 98 7.35 4.37 -17.71
CA GLY A 98 7.34 5.39 -16.67
C GLY A 98 5.96 5.74 -16.12
N GLN A 99 4.87 5.17 -16.63
CA GLN A 99 3.53 5.40 -16.11
C GLN A 99 3.34 4.70 -14.77
N LEU A 100 2.60 5.35 -13.86
CA LEU A 100 2.28 4.80 -12.56
C LEU A 100 1.42 3.54 -12.72
N LYS A 101 1.87 2.42 -12.12
CA LYS A 101 1.21 1.12 -12.15
C LYS A 101 0.37 0.88 -10.91
N GLU A 102 0.92 1.17 -9.72
CA GLU A 102 0.23 0.96 -8.45
C GLU A 102 0.68 1.99 -7.41
N LYS A 103 -0.27 2.33 -6.54
CA LYS A 103 -0.06 3.16 -5.35
C LYS A 103 -0.79 2.50 -4.19
N ARG A 104 -0.05 2.13 -3.15
CA ARG A 104 -0.56 1.39 -2.00
C ARG A 104 -0.04 1.99 -0.72
N TYR A 105 -0.83 1.96 0.34
CA TYR A 105 -0.41 2.40 1.65
C TYR A 105 -0.34 1.22 2.62
N TYR A 106 0.70 1.20 3.46
CA TYR A 106 0.93 0.15 4.45
C TYR A 106 1.18 0.75 5.84
N ARG A 107 0.76 0.00 6.86
CA ARG A 107 1.08 0.26 8.26
C ARG A 107 1.53 -1.04 8.91
N GLY A 108 2.81 -1.14 9.28
CA GLY A 108 3.38 -2.34 9.90
C GLY A 108 3.18 -3.62 9.07
N ASN A 109 3.43 -3.59 7.76
CA ASN A 109 3.17 -4.66 6.77
C ASN A 109 1.68 -4.90 6.43
N ARG A 110 0.72 -4.27 7.13
CA ARG A 110 -0.71 -4.40 6.80
C ARG A 110 -1.13 -3.35 5.78
N LYS A 111 -1.99 -3.75 4.86
CA LYS A 111 -2.63 -2.82 3.92
C LYS A 111 -3.51 -1.85 4.71
N GLU A 112 -3.45 -0.56 4.36
CA GLU A 112 -4.21 0.50 5.02
C GLU A 112 -4.65 1.54 4.00
N GLY A 113 -5.85 2.12 4.19
CA GLY A 113 -6.36 3.18 3.32
C GLY A 113 -6.62 2.75 1.89
N GLU A 114 -6.53 3.71 0.98
CA GLU A 114 -6.82 3.52 -0.44
C GLU A 114 -5.63 2.94 -1.19
N HIS A 115 -5.89 1.89 -1.98
CA HIS A 115 -4.96 1.26 -2.90
C HIS A 115 -5.48 1.43 -4.32
N LEU A 116 -4.65 2.00 -5.18
CA LEU A 116 -4.96 2.28 -6.57
C LEU A 116 -4.04 1.48 -7.49
N GLY A 117 -4.56 1.10 -8.65
CA GLY A 117 -3.78 0.50 -9.72
C GLY A 117 -4.31 0.93 -11.07
N TRP A 118 -3.40 1.09 -12.01
CA TRP A 118 -3.68 1.54 -13.37
C TRP A 118 -3.21 0.51 -14.38
N TYR A 119 -3.81 0.52 -15.53
CA TYR A 119 -3.31 -0.15 -16.72
C TYR A 119 -2.17 0.67 -17.34
N GLU A 120 -1.43 0.04 -18.24
CA GLU A 120 -0.31 0.69 -18.94
C GLU A 120 -0.78 1.83 -19.87
N ASN A 121 -2.03 1.85 -20.28
CA ASN A 121 -2.66 2.97 -21.00
C ASN A 121 -3.10 4.14 -20.12
N GLY A 122 -2.87 4.06 -18.79
CA GLY A 122 -3.22 5.09 -17.81
C GLY A 122 -4.63 5.00 -17.23
N GLU A 123 -5.49 4.14 -17.78
CA GLU A 123 -6.83 3.91 -17.24
C GLU A 123 -6.79 3.23 -15.86
N LEU A 124 -7.69 3.61 -14.97
CA LEU A 124 -7.80 3.02 -13.65
C LEU A 124 -8.20 1.54 -13.76
N ARG A 125 -7.42 0.67 -13.13
CA ARG A 125 -7.66 -0.78 -13.09
C ARG A 125 -8.41 -1.21 -11.85
N PHE A 126 -8.01 -0.67 -10.68
CA PHE A 126 -8.70 -0.93 -9.42
C PHE A 126 -8.55 0.23 -8.43
N GLN A 127 -9.54 0.34 -7.55
CA GLN A 127 -9.56 1.17 -6.36
C GLN A 127 -10.11 0.33 -5.21
N PHE A 128 -9.26 -0.01 -4.26
CA PHE A 128 -9.60 -0.82 -3.11
C PHE A 128 -9.34 -0.05 -1.83
N ASN A 129 -10.23 -0.19 -0.86
CA ASN A 129 -10.05 0.39 0.46
C ASN A 129 -9.76 -0.70 1.49
N PHE A 130 -8.80 -0.43 2.38
CA PHE A 130 -8.37 -1.34 3.42
C PHE A 130 -8.38 -0.67 4.79
N LEU A 131 -8.74 -1.46 5.81
CA LEU A 131 -8.62 -1.11 7.22
C LEU A 131 -7.98 -2.28 7.94
N ASN A 132 -6.82 -2.07 8.58
CA ASN A 132 -6.09 -3.10 9.32
C ASN A 132 -5.79 -4.38 8.51
N GLY A 133 -5.56 -4.26 7.20
CA GLY A 133 -5.25 -5.36 6.29
C GLY A 133 -6.45 -6.01 5.60
N ASN A 134 -7.68 -5.71 6.03
CA ASN A 134 -8.91 -6.24 5.47
C ASN A 134 -9.55 -5.25 4.49
N TYR A 135 -10.27 -5.75 3.49
CA TYR A 135 -11.12 -4.89 2.66
C TYR A 135 -12.15 -4.17 3.52
N HIS A 136 -12.32 -2.87 3.29
CA HIS A 136 -13.28 -2.04 4.03
C HIS A 136 -13.81 -0.91 3.13
N GLY A 137 -15.13 -0.70 3.12
CA GLY A 137 -15.77 0.26 2.22
C GLY A 137 -15.91 -0.27 0.79
N SER A 138 -15.89 0.62 -0.20
CA SER A 138 -16.06 0.27 -1.61
C SER A 138 -14.76 -0.24 -2.23
N CYS A 139 -14.89 -1.28 -3.07
CA CYS A 139 -13.81 -1.85 -3.86
C CYS A 139 -14.29 -1.94 -5.31
N SER A 140 -13.65 -1.17 -6.19
CA SER A 140 -14.01 -1.06 -7.60
C SER A 140 -12.91 -1.59 -8.50
N GLN A 141 -13.30 -2.18 -9.63
CA GLN A 141 -12.39 -2.58 -10.70
C GLN A 141 -12.96 -2.16 -12.06
N TRP A 142 -12.09 -1.93 -13.00
CA TRP A 142 -12.42 -1.53 -14.37
C TRP A 142 -11.66 -2.40 -15.38
N TYR A 143 -12.20 -2.50 -16.58
CA TYR A 143 -11.50 -3.01 -17.75
C TYR A 143 -10.54 -1.95 -18.30
N SER A 144 -9.66 -2.36 -19.23
CA SER A 144 -8.66 -1.46 -19.82
C SER A 144 -9.25 -0.40 -20.76
N ASP A 145 -10.52 -0.51 -21.13
CA ASP A 145 -11.30 0.49 -21.87
C ASP A 145 -12.02 1.50 -20.96
N GLY A 146 -11.79 1.42 -19.62
CA GLY A 146 -12.44 2.27 -18.62
C GLY A 146 -13.84 1.82 -18.21
N SER A 147 -14.43 0.80 -18.86
CA SER A 147 -15.72 0.27 -18.48
C SER A 147 -15.62 -0.48 -17.14
N ARG A 148 -16.72 -0.45 -16.36
CA ARG A 148 -16.72 -1.02 -15.01
C ARG A 148 -16.77 -2.54 -15.04
N TYR A 149 -15.81 -3.19 -14.33
CA TYR A 149 -15.80 -4.63 -14.11
C TYR A 149 -16.55 -5.04 -12.85
N SER A 150 -16.28 -4.37 -11.70
CA SER A 150 -16.97 -4.68 -10.44
C SER A 150 -17.07 -3.48 -9.50
N LEU A 151 -18.09 -3.53 -8.64
CA LEU A 151 -18.26 -2.65 -7.49
C LEU A 151 -18.75 -3.50 -6.32
N PHE A 152 -17.88 -3.70 -5.35
CA PHE A 152 -18.14 -4.48 -4.15
C PHE A 152 -18.02 -3.61 -2.91
N HIS A 153 -18.78 -3.95 -1.87
CA HIS A 153 -18.73 -3.28 -0.57
C HIS A 153 -18.35 -4.29 0.51
N TYR A 154 -17.42 -3.87 1.36
CA TYR A 154 -16.87 -4.70 2.42
C TYR A 154 -16.90 -3.98 3.76
N GLU A 155 -17.07 -4.76 4.82
CA GLU A 155 -16.86 -4.34 6.20
C GLU A 155 -15.98 -5.39 6.88
N ASN A 156 -14.78 -4.99 7.33
CA ASN A 156 -13.80 -5.87 7.99
C ASN A 156 -13.46 -7.16 7.21
N GLY A 157 -13.44 -7.08 5.87
CA GLY A 157 -13.12 -8.19 4.98
C GLY A 157 -14.32 -9.01 4.52
N GLU A 158 -15.50 -8.80 5.08
CA GLU A 158 -16.74 -9.47 4.69
C GLU A 158 -17.56 -8.62 3.71
N GLU A 159 -18.18 -9.27 2.72
CA GLU A 159 -19.08 -8.58 1.80
C GLU A 159 -20.33 -8.08 2.55
N VAL A 160 -20.69 -6.82 2.33
CA VAL A 160 -21.91 -6.19 2.88
C VAL A 160 -22.64 -5.37 1.82
N GLY A 161 -23.95 -5.28 1.92
CA GLY A 161 -24.74 -4.44 1.02
C GLY A 161 -24.68 -4.88 -0.45
N SER A 162 -24.64 -3.92 -1.37
CA SER A 162 -24.72 -4.17 -2.82
C SER A 162 -23.40 -4.67 -3.39
N GLN A 163 -23.48 -5.71 -4.22
CA GLN A 163 -22.36 -6.31 -4.93
C GLN A 163 -22.72 -6.42 -6.42
N GLN A 164 -21.90 -5.83 -7.26
CA GLN A 164 -22.19 -5.75 -8.69
C GLN A 164 -20.96 -6.14 -9.52
N MET A 165 -21.19 -6.84 -10.63
CA MET A 165 -20.17 -7.22 -11.60
C MET A 165 -20.74 -7.19 -13.01
N TRP A 166 -19.92 -6.74 -13.95
CA TRP A 166 -20.28 -6.62 -15.36
C TRP A 166 -19.29 -7.35 -16.26
N GLU A 167 -19.75 -7.75 -17.44
CA GLU A 167 -18.89 -8.14 -18.55
C GLU A 167 -18.41 -6.89 -19.32
N ALA A 168 -17.38 -7.02 -20.13
CA ALA A 168 -16.83 -5.90 -20.92
C ALA A 168 -17.87 -5.25 -21.87
N ASN A 169 -18.89 -6.01 -22.30
CA ASN A 169 -20.00 -5.49 -23.11
C ASN A 169 -21.09 -4.77 -22.30
N GLY A 170 -20.85 -4.54 -20.98
CA GLY A 170 -21.80 -3.90 -20.07
C GLY A 170 -22.91 -4.79 -19.52
N ARG A 171 -22.97 -6.05 -19.93
CA ARG A 171 -23.97 -6.99 -19.42
C ARG A 171 -23.72 -7.31 -17.94
N VAL A 172 -24.77 -7.27 -17.13
CA VAL A 172 -24.70 -7.62 -15.72
C VAL A 172 -24.39 -9.11 -15.58
N ARG A 173 -23.25 -9.41 -14.93
CA ARG A 173 -22.81 -10.77 -14.60
C ARG A 173 -23.25 -11.19 -13.20
N ALA A 174 -23.19 -10.27 -12.24
CA ALA A 174 -23.72 -10.47 -10.88
C ALA A 174 -24.30 -9.16 -10.35
N ASN A 175 -25.43 -9.27 -9.66
CA ASN A 175 -26.07 -8.14 -8.95
C ASN A 175 -26.84 -8.73 -7.77
N TYR A 176 -26.25 -8.63 -6.58
CA TYR A 176 -26.82 -9.17 -5.36
C TYR A 176 -26.57 -8.26 -4.17
N ILE A 177 -27.38 -8.45 -3.14
CA ILE A 177 -27.23 -7.75 -1.86
C ILE A 177 -26.85 -8.79 -0.80
N VAL A 178 -25.85 -8.48 -0.01
CA VAL A 178 -25.49 -9.25 1.19
C VAL A 178 -26.21 -8.65 2.39
N LYS A 179 -27.03 -9.45 3.06
CA LYS A 179 -27.76 -9.08 4.27
C LYS A 179 -27.68 -10.22 5.28
N ASN A 180 -27.17 -9.93 6.48
CA ASN A 180 -26.96 -10.94 7.55
C ASN A 180 -26.15 -12.17 7.04
N GLY A 181 -25.07 -11.94 6.28
CA GLY A 181 -24.19 -12.97 5.72
C GLY A 181 -24.82 -13.82 4.58
N ARG A 182 -26.04 -13.49 4.13
CA ARG A 182 -26.72 -14.19 3.02
C ARG A 182 -26.79 -13.30 1.79
N ARG A 183 -26.63 -13.92 0.62
CA ARG A 183 -26.68 -13.25 -0.69
C ARG A 183 -28.06 -13.39 -1.32
N TYR A 184 -28.63 -12.28 -1.81
CA TYR A 184 -29.96 -12.19 -2.44
C TYR A 184 -29.83 -11.49 -3.79
N GLY A 185 -30.24 -12.14 -4.87
CA GLY A 185 -30.20 -11.61 -6.23
C GLY A 185 -29.44 -12.51 -7.20
N ILE A 186 -28.91 -11.92 -8.28
CA ILE A 186 -28.14 -12.62 -9.33
C ILE A 186 -26.69 -12.80 -8.85
N ILE A 187 -26.35 -13.98 -8.39
CA ILE A 187 -25.00 -14.27 -7.83
C ILE A 187 -23.97 -14.60 -8.91
N GLY A 188 -24.40 -14.83 -10.12
CA GLY A 188 -23.61 -15.12 -11.32
C GLY A 188 -24.34 -16.12 -12.22
N SER A 189 -24.24 -15.96 -13.53
CA SER A 189 -24.71 -16.97 -14.46
C SER A 189 -23.71 -18.12 -14.51
N LYS A 190 -24.05 -19.29 -14.00
CA LYS A 190 -23.41 -20.53 -14.46
C LYS A 190 -23.78 -20.67 -15.93
N ARG A 191 -22.79 -20.66 -16.84
CA ARG A 191 -23.04 -21.14 -18.20
C ARG A 191 -23.46 -22.60 -18.07
N CYS A 192 -24.71 -22.90 -18.41
CA CYS A 192 -25.09 -24.27 -18.70
C CYS A 192 -24.28 -24.70 -19.92
N VAL A 193 -23.24 -25.48 -19.72
CA VAL A 193 -22.57 -26.19 -20.79
C VAL A 193 -23.54 -27.30 -21.17
N THR A 194 -24.23 -27.15 -22.29
CA THR A 194 -24.97 -28.25 -22.91
C THR A 194 -23.90 -29.25 -23.34
N ILE A 195 -23.81 -30.38 -22.64
CA ILE A 195 -23.03 -31.51 -23.12
C ILE A 195 -23.86 -32.07 -24.29
N SER A 196 -23.43 -31.77 -25.53
CA SER A 196 -23.92 -32.51 -26.70
C SER A 196 -23.28 -33.88 -26.68
N GLU A 197 -24.11 -34.93 -26.62
CA GLU A 197 -23.74 -36.32 -26.89
C GLU A 197 -23.16 -36.49 -28.29
#